data_d1ed6e098132d7d60b5e4e92f2174035
#
_entry.id   d1ed6e098132d7d60b5e4e92f2174035
#
_cell.length_a   1.000
_cell.length_b   1.000
_cell.length_c   1.000
_cell.angle_alpha   90.00
_cell.angle_beta   90.00
_cell.angle_gamma   90.00
#
_symmetry.space_group_name_H-M   'P 1'
#
loop_
_entity.id
_entity.type
_entity.pdbx_description
1 polymer ?
#
loop_
_entity_poly.entity_id
_entity_poly.type
_entity_poly.pdbx_seq_one_letter_code
_entity_poly.pdbx_strand_id
1 'polypeptide(L)'
;SVSRTACGIAAGEYDDTITYTSEEGVEVSFEAKMTVEAAKDDAQNGNGQDDQKTDTGNTSDPTADDQNKGDETPADSTTDPSNDANTSDGGNNGSTTTEVTLAVDDTVAESGLTFKSTESQPIEVKNNSAQAVTVAASSTGAAPAVTIDPSEQKIPAGESATFTVTPAENLATDTPYPDNILFADKNNSDNKIIVPVNVTIPAPAVSNVTRDPKDGPDFGTLVDGYTELPAPQTITLTNEGNADAVLSDAVSSTGAAQGQYFDITWQAQTV
;
A
#
# COMPACT_ATOMS: atom_id res chain seq x y z
N SER A 1 18.21 -14.57 -15.80
CA SER A 1 19.65 -14.32 -15.90
C SER A 1 20.02 -13.78 -17.27
N VAL A 2 21.10 -13.02 -17.34
CA VAL A 2 21.68 -12.48 -18.56
C VAL A 2 23.02 -13.14 -18.80
N SER A 3 23.28 -13.55 -20.04
CA SER A 3 24.52 -14.19 -20.46
C SER A 3 24.93 -13.69 -21.84
N ARG A 4 26.13 -14.04 -22.27
CA ARG A 4 26.67 -13.69 -23.59
C ARG A 4 26.33 -14.77 -24.65
N THR A 5 26.09 -14.34 -25.89
CA THR A 5 25.76 -15.23 -27.01
C THR A 5 26.96 -15.80 -27.74
N ALA A 6 28.09 -15.08 -27.82
CA ALA A 6 29.22 -15.47 -28.65
C ALA A 6 30.56 -15.05 -28.08
N CYS A 7 31.62 -15.86 -28.39
CA CYS A 7 33.02 -15.51 -28.19
C CYS A 7 33.62 -14.80 -29.39
N GLY A 8 34.74 -14.07 -29.18
CA GLY A 8 35.56 -13.54 -30.25
C GLY A 8 34.93 -12.39 -31.03
N ILE A 9 34.16 -11.53 -30.37
CA ILE A 9 33.75 -10.27 -30.98
C ILE A 9 34.92 -9.27 -30.94
N ALA A 10 34.93 -8.34 -31.90
CA ALA A 10 36.00 -7.35 -32.04
C ALA A 10 36.13 -6.44 -30.80
N ALA A 11 37.28 -5.75 -30.69
CA ALA A 11 37.46 -4.74 -29.65
C ALA A 11 36.40 -3.63 -29.79
N GLY A 12 35.82 -3.22 -28.68
CA GLY A 12 34.76 -2.20 -28.64
C GLY A 12 33.99 -2.21 -27.31
N GLU A 13 33.11 -1.25 -27.17
CA GLU A 13 32.14 -1.19 -26.06
C GLU A 13 30.80 -1.74 -26.59
N TYR A 14 30.18 -2.57 -25.78
CA TYR A 14 28.94 -3.26 -26.09
C TYR A 14 27.95 -3.04 -24.95
N ASP A 15 26.87 -2.38 -25.26
CA ASP A 15 25.75 -2.15 -24.36
C ASP A 15 24.43 -2.53 -25.01
N ASP A 16 23.49 -2.94 -24.18
CA ASP A 16 22.14 -3.28 -24.59
C ASP A 16 21.16 -2.91 -23.50
N THR A 17 20.05 -2.30 -23.85
CA THR A 17 18.98 -2.02 -22.89
C THR A 17 17.95 -3.12 -22.96
N ILE A 18 17.76 -3.77 -21.82
CA ILE A 18 16.79 -4.85 -21.64
C ILE A 18 15.58 -4.28 -20.92
N THR A 19 14.40 -4.43 -21.49
CA THR A 19 13.16 -3.88 -20.96
C THR A 19 12.16 -5.02 -20.71
N TYR A 20 11.53 -4.99 -19.56
CA TYR A 20 10.35 -5.76 -19.20
C TYR A 20 9.17 -4.81 -19.07
N THR A 21 8.02 -5.19 -19.64
CA THR A 21 6.81 -4.38 -19.59
C THR A 21 5.70 -5.20 -18.97
N SER A 22 4.95 -4.64 -18.00
CA SER A 22 3.75 -5.29 -17.49
C SER A 22 2.53 -5.01 -18.38
N GLU A 23 1.46 -5.78 -18.18
CA GLU A 23 0.18 -5.55 -18.87
C GLU A 23 -0.43 -4.19 -18.49
N GLU A 24 -0.13 -3.68 -17.30
CA GLU A 24 -0.56 -2.38 -16.81
C GLU A 24 0.33 -1.22 -17.31
N GLY A 25 1.37 -1.53 -18.12
CA GLY A 25 2.27 -0.53 -18.68
C GLY A 25 3.43 -0.11 -17.76
N VAL A 26 3.69 -0.86 -16.68
CA VAL A 26 4.90 -0.66 -15.87
C VAL A 26 6.10 -1.18 -16.65
N GLU A 27 7.12 -0.35 -16.81
CA GLU A 27 8.36 -0.70 -17.50
C GLU A 27 9.54 -0.75 -16.53
N VAL A 28 10.33 -1.83 -16.60
CA VAL A 28 11.60 -1.96 -15.90
C VAL A 28 12.67 -2.24 -16.93
N SER A 29 13.64 -1.34 -17.04
CA SER A 29 14.76 -1.48 -17.98
C SER A 29 16.10 -1.36 -17.27
N PHE A 30 17.09 -2.03 -17.79
CA PHE A 30 18.48 -1.95 -17.33
C PHE A 30 19.45 -2.14 -18.50
N GLU A 31 20.66 -1.64 -18.34
CA GLU A 31 21.73 -1.80 -19.32
C GLU A 31 22.61 -3.00 -18.96
N ALA A 32 22.83 -3.86 -19.92
CA ALA A 32 23.88 -4.89 -19.89
C ALA A 32 25.12 -4.34 -20.61
N LYS A 33 26.28 -4.36 -19.94
CA LYS A 33 27.51 -3.73 -20.46
C LYS A 33 28.66 -4.70 -20.50
N MET A 34 29.55 -4.49 -21.48
CA MET A 34 30.78 -5.20 -21.60
C MET A 34 31.77 -4.41 -22.50
N THR A 35 33.05 -4.42 -22.14
CA THR A 35 34.11 -3.88 -22.96
C THR A 35 35.00 -4.99 -23.48
N VAL A 36 35.38 -4.94 -24.75
CA VAL A 36 36.41 -5.81 -25.32
C VAL A 36 37.59 -4.95 -25.71
N GLU A 37 38.74 -5.15 -25.08
CA GLU A 37 40.00 -4.47 -25.44
C GLU A 37 40.73 -5.23 -26.58
N ALA A 38 41.41 -4.49 -27.42
CA ALA A 38 42.28 -5.10 -28.42
C ALA A 38 43.38 -5.94 -27.77
N ALA A 39 43.67 -7.10 -28.33
CA ALA A 39 44.80 -7.91 -27.88
C ALA A 39 46.09 -7.07 -27.97
N LYS A 40 46.81 -7.00 -26.87
CA LYS A 40 48.13 -6.35 -26.91
C LYS A 40 49.09 -7.26 -27.69
N ASP A 41 49.61 -6.73 -28.82
CA ASP A 41 50.71 -7.38 -29.47
C ASP A 41 51.88 -7.46 -28.51
N ASP A 42 52.20 -8.66 -28.05
CA ASP A 42 53.42 -8.95 -27.30
C ASP A 42 54.66 -8.84 -28.21
N ALA A 43 54.99 -7.62 -28.61
CA ALA A 43 56.21 -7.29 -29.29
C ALA A 43 56.89 -6.14 -28.57
N GLN A 44 57.49 -6.43 -27.42
CA GLN A 44 58.89 -6.08 -27.14
C GLN A 44 59.29 -6.47 -25.70
N ASN A 45 60.09 -7.52 -25.65
CA ASN A 45 61.05 -7.79 -24.63
C ASN A 45 62.05 -6.63 -24.51
N GLY A 46 62.15 -6.01 -23.32
CA GLY A 46 63.11 -4.91 -23.08
C GLY A 46 63.20 -4.52 -21.63
N ASN A 47 63.80 -5.44 -20.85
CA ASN A 47 64.77 -5.21 -19.78
C ASN A 47 64.82 -3.81 -19.14
N GLY A 48 64.69 -3.74 -17.80
CA GLY A 48 65.18 -2.57 -17.02
C GLY A 48 64.46 -2.34 -15.69
N GLN A 49 64.85 -3.12 -14.69
CA GLN A 49 65.32 -2.75 -13.37
C GLN A 49 64.58 -1.68 -12.56
N ASP A 50 64.10 -2.15 -11.42
CA ASP A 50 64.33 -1.63 -10.04
C ASP A 50 63.91 -0.17 -9.74
N ASP A 51 63.01 -0.03 -8.82
CA ASP A 51 63.36 0.55 -7.51
C ASP A 51 62.21 0.45 -6.49
N GLN A 52 62.58 -0.10 -5.36
CA GLN A 52 61.91 -0.07 -4.08
C GLN A 52 61.68 1.36 -3.59
N LYS A 53 60.55 1.63 -2.95
CA LYS A 53 60.53 2.29 -1.65
C LYS A 53 59.21 2.15 -0.96
N THR A 54 59.18 1.33 0.01
CA THR A 54 58.73 1.47 1.40
C THR A 54 58.30 2.89 1.80
N ASP A 55 57.21 3.05 2.49
CA ASP A 55 57.21 3.21 3.94
C ASP A 55 55.80 3.64 4.43
N THR A 56 55.32 2.87 5.33
CA THR A 56 54.83 3.16 6.68
C THR A 56 53.84 4.31 6.85
N GLY A 57 52.74 3.98 7.39
CA GLY A 57 52.51 4.01 8.82
C GLY A 57 51.42 5.00 9.17
N ASN A 58 50.54 4.65 9.84
CA ASN A 58 50.28 4.72 11.27
C ASN A 58 48.82 5.06 11.60
N THR A 59 48.19 4.13 12.19
CA THR A 59 47.37 4.15 13.42
C THR A 59 46.81 5.49 13.89
N SER A 60 45.54 5.49 14.18
CA SER A 60 45.06 5.72 15.56
C SER A 60 43.51 5.69 15.60
N ASP A 61 43.01 4.67 16.18
CA ASP A 61 41.85 4.70 17.07
C ASP A 61 42.34 5.37 18.39
N PRO A 62 41.56 6.00 19.26
CA PRO A 62 40.59 5.28 20.06
C PRO A 62 39.36 6.07 20.61
N THR A 63 38.35 5.27 20.98
CA THR A 63 37.60 5.30 22.26
C THR A 63 36.92 6.60 22.69
N ALA A 64 35.81 6.56 23.19
CA ALA A 64 35.05 5.89 24.22
C ALA A 64 34.01 6.83 24.80
N ASP A 65 32.96 6.19 25.28
CA ASP A 65 32.18 6.51 26.50
C ASP A 65 31.35 7.81 26.52
N ASP A 66 30.11 7.76 26.90
CA ASP A 66 29.63 7.53 28.27
C ASP A 66 28.10 7.48 28.34
N GLN A 67 27.62 6.53 29.06
CA GLN A 67 26.47 6.34 29.91
C GLN A 67 25.71 7.56 30.41
N ASN A 68 24.38 7.47 30.47
CA ASN A 68 23.62 7.63 31.70
C ASN A 68 22.11 7.48 31.39
N LYS A 69 21.39 6.47 31.77
CA LYS A 69 20.80 6.00 33.03
C LYS A 69 19.91 7.02 33.76
N GLY A 70 18.65 6.59 33.91
CA GLY A 70 17.64 7.17 34.81
C GLY A 70 16.25 6.82 34.28
N ASP A 71 15.61 5.74 34.55
CA ASP A 71 15.01 5.22 35.80
C ASP A 71 14.08 6.23 36.45
N GLU A 72 12.81 5.93 36.42
CA GLU A 72 11.90 5.81 37.56
C GLU A 72 10.43 5.63 37.10
N THR A 73 9.90 4.47 37.37
CA THR A 73 8.52 4.25 37.82
C THR A 73 8.53 4.33 39.36
N PRO A 74 7.45 4.32 40.14
CA PRO A 74 6.05 3.96 39.96
C PRO A 74 5.06 4.75 40.84
N ALA A 75 3.85 4.30 40.88
CA ALA A 75 2.89 4.21 42.00
C ALA A 75 1.49 4.68 41.59
N ASP A 76 0.58 3.78 41.40
CA ASP A 76 -0.33 3.20 42.38
C ASP A 76 -1.17 4.20 43.16
N SER A 77 -2.46 4.16 42.97
CA SER A 77 -3.44 4.24 44.03
C SER A 77 -4.82 3.79 43.57
N THR A 78 -5.14 2.62 44.00
CA THR A 78 -6.47 2.08 44.29
C THR A 78 -7.32 3.02 45.15
N THR A 79 -8.59 3.13 44.83
CA THR A 79 -9.66 2.98 45.85
C THR A 79 -11.03 2.85 45.19
N ASP A 80 -11.55 1.68 45.27
CA ASP A 80 -12.98 1.44 45.37
C ASP A 80 -13.38 1.71 46.86
N PRO A 81 -14.54 2.19 47.17
CA PRO A 81 -15.51 1.26 47.71
C PRO A 81 -16.97 1.50 47.30
N SER A 82 -17.60 0.38 47.08
CA SER A 82 -19.00 0.02 47.27
C SER A 82 -19.78 0.71 48.39
N ASN A 83 -21.05 0.68 48.18
CA ASN A 83 -22.18 0.53 49.08
C ASN A 83 -23.14 1.71 49.05
N ASP A 84 -24.40 1.62 49.08
CA ASP A 84 -25.36 0.63 49.53
C ASP A 84 -26.78 1.07 49.14
N ALA A 85 -27.59 0.07 48.91
CA ALA A 85 -28.95 -0.11 49.31
C ALA A 85 -30.05 0.98 49.19
N ASN A 86 -31.00 0.65 48.37
CA ASN A 86 -32.41 0.46 48.76
C ASN A 86 -33.21 1.63 49.30
N THR A 87 -34.18 2.03 48.53
CA THR A 87 -35.58 2.07 49.03
C THR A 87 -36.58 2.11 47.89
N SER A 88 -37.46 1.16 47.91
CA SER A 88 -38.74 1.16 47.22
C SER A 88 -39.53 2.43 47.55
N ASP A 89 -40.04 3.11 46.56
CA ASP A 89 -41.32 3.75 46.73
C ASP A 89 -42.11 3.67 45.42
N GLY A 90 -43.27 3.10 45.52
CA GLY A 90 -44.21 2.95 44.44
C GLY A 90 -44.76 4.31 43.99
N GLY A 91 -44.27 4.76 42.90
CA GLY A 91 -44.85 5.82 42.12
C GLY A 91 -45.18 5.26 40.76
N ASN A 92 -46.43 4.88 40.56
CA ASN A 92 -46.99 4.61 39.23
C ASN A 92 -46.89 5.92 38.43
N ASN A 93 -45.71 6.17 37.90
CA ASN A 93 -45.53 7.17 36.86
C ASN A 93 -45.60 6.41 35.55
N GLY A 94 -46.69 6.55 34.87
CA GLY A 94 -46.87 6.05 33.51
C GLY A 94 -45.71 6.58 32.65
N SER A 95 -44.60 5.82 32.66
CA SER A 95 -43.57 5.94 31.64
C SER A 95 -44.26 5.54 30.34
N THR A 96 -44.74 6.49 29.61
CA THR A 96 -44.99 6.30 28.20
C THR A 96 -43.64 6.00 27.61
N THR A 97 -43.31 4.70 27.55
CA THR A 97 -42.22 4.27 26.67
C THR A 97 -42.59 4.73 25.28
N THR A 98 -41.94 5.78 24.83
CA THR A 98 -42.17 6.28 23.48
C THR A 98 -41.70 5.17 22.56
N GLU A 99 -42.68 4.52 21.91
CA GLU A 99 -42.39 3.40 21.02
C GLU A 99 -41.59 3.93 19.85
N VAL A 100 -40.41 3.36 19.62
CA VAL A 100 -39.63 3.65 18.45
C VAL A 100 -40.37 3.06 17.24
N THR A 101 -40.83 3.91 16.35
CA THR A 101 -41.59 3.50 15.19
C THR A 101 -40.80 3.55 13.87
N LEU A 102 -39.64 4.12 13.89
CA LEU A 102 -38.70 4.05 12.78
C LEU A 102 -38.03 2.68 12.75
N ALA A 103 -37.83 2.13 11.55
CA ALA A 103 -37.14 0.86 11.35
C ALA A 103 -36.21 0.96 10.12
N VAL A 104 -35.13 0.21 10.11
CA VAL A 104 -34.33 -0.11 8.94
C VAL A 104 -34.30 -1.63 8.79
N ASP A 105 -33.75 -2.14 7.70
CA ASP A 105 -33.56 -3.57 7.51
C ASP A 105 -32.76 -4.16 8.69
N ASP A 106 -33.15 -5.34 9.16
CA ASP A 106 -32.55 -5.98 10.35
C ASP A 106 -31.05 -6.21 10.16
N THR A 107 -30.60 -6.53 8.95
CA THR A 107 -29.16 -6.72 8.65
C THR A 107 -28.40 -5.40 8.75
N VAL A 108 -29.00 -4.30 8.34
CA VAL A 108 -28.42 -2.96 8.46
C VAL A 108 -28.45 -2.49 9.92
N ALA A 109 -29.50 -2.81 10.65
CA ALA A 109 -29.61 -2.48 12.07
C ALA A 109 -28.53 -3.17 12.91
N GLU A 110 -28.26 -4.46 12.64
CA GLU A 110 -27.34 -5.29 13.40
C GLU A 110 -25.87 -5.13 12.96
N SER A 111 -25.62 -5.14 11.65
CA SER A 111 -24.28 -5.17 11.07
C SER A 111 -23.76 -3.79 10.65
N GLY A 112 -24.66 -2.83 10.49
CA GLY A 112 -24.35 -1.50 9.96
C GLY A 112 -24.02 -1.50 8.47
N LEU A 113 -23.51 -0.36 8.00
CA LEU A 113 -22.99 -0.20 6.65
C LEU A 113 -21.46 -0.32 6.65
N THR A 114 -20.93 -1.03 5.66
CA THR A 114 -19.50 -1.12 5.43
C THR A 114 -19.16 -0.64 4.03
N PHE A 115 -18.25 0.33 3.94
CA PHE A 115 -17.75 0.89 2.70
C PHE A 115 -16.29 0.47 2.49
N LYS A 116 -16.02 -0.11 1.31
CA LYS A 116 -14.67 -0.45 0.82
C LYS A 116 -14.33 0.30 -0.48
N SER A 117 -15.13 1.28 -0.83
CA SER A 117 -14.96 2.18 -1.98
C SER A 117 -15.61 3.51 -1.66
N THR A 118 -15.45 4.48 -2.54
CA THR A 118 -16.12 5.79 -2.46
C THR A 118 -17.57 5.77 -2.98
N GLU A 119 -18.06 4.59 -3.38
CA GLU A 119 -19.42 4.45 -3.90
C GLU A 119 -20.47 4.59 -2.81
N SER A 120 -21.57 5.23 -3.16
CA SER A 120 -22.70 5.43 -2.26
C SER A 120 -23.50 4.14 -2.07
N GLN A 121 -24.09 3.99 -0.88
CA GLN A 121 -25.05 2.91 -0.59
C GLN A 121 -26.37 3.50 -0.14
N PRO A 122 -27.53 2.95 -0.61
CA PRO A 122 -28.83 3.36 -0.13
C PRO A 122 -29.14 2.70 1.22
N ILE A 123 -29.88 3.41 2.06
CA ILE A 123 -30.51 2.90 3.26
C ILE A 123 -31.98 3.26 3.25
N GLU A 124 -32.84 2.28 3.46
CA GLU A 124 -34.28 2.47 3.53
C GLU A 124 -34.69 2.61 5.00
N VAL A 125 -35.36 3.72 5.30
CA VAL A 125 -35.95 3.97 6.62
C VAL A 125 -37.47 3.89 6.51
N LYS A 126 -38.07 3.01 7.30
CA LYS A 126 -39.52 2.77 7.34
C LYS A 126 -40.13 3.47 8.54
N ASN A 127 -41.28 4.07 8.33
CA ASN A 127 -42.15 4.62 9.36
C ASN A 127 -43.28 3.64 9.67
N ASN A 128 -43.20 2.93 10.79
CA ASN A 128 -44.25 1.98 11.23
C ASN A 128 -45.35 2.65 12.05
N SER A 129 -45.35 3.98 12.21
CA SER A 129 -46.38 4.70 12.94
C SER A 129 -47.63 4.93 12.10
N ALA A 130 -48.73 5.27 12.76
CA ALA A 130 -49.99 5.63 12.10
C ALA A 130 -50.04 7.07 11.56
N GLN A 131 -48.96 7.83 11.72
CA GLN A 131 -48.84 9.22 11.28
C GLN A 131 -47.58 9.44 10.47
N ALA A 132 -47.59 10.47 9.64
CA ALA A 132 -46.38 10.85 8.92
C ALA A 132 -45.33 11.44 9.88
N VAL A 133 -44.08 11.04 9.72
CA VAL A 133 -42.92 11.57 10.49
C VAL A 133 -41.97 12.32 9.57
N THR A 134 -41.25 13.30 10.09
CA THR A 134 -40.15 13.96 9.40
C THR A 134 -38.86 13.49 10.02
N VAL A 135 -38.12 12.69 9.25
CA VAL A 135 -36.85 12.08 9.69
C VAL A 135 -35.70 12.97 9.28
N ALA A 136 -34.88 13.37 10.25
CA ALA A 136 -33.59 13.98 10.03
C ALA A 136 -32.51 12.89 10.12
N ALA A 137 -31.58 12.90 9.16
CA ALA A 137 -30.42 11.99 9.08
C ALA A 137 -29.13 12.77 9.29
N SER A 138 -28.27 12.30 10.17
CA SER A 138 -26.97 12.92 10.43
C SER A 138 -25.92 11.91 10.86
N SER A 139 -24.67 12.14 10.53
CA SER A 139 -23.53 11.47 11.16
C SER A 139 -23.37 11.97 12.60
N THR A 140 -22.98 11.09 13.52
CA THR A 140 -22.77 11.43 14.93
C THR A 140 -21.30 11.63 15.29
N GLY A 141 -20.39 11.31 14.37
CA GLY A 141 -18.94 11.48 14.56
C GLY A 141 -18.52 12.94 14.63
N ALA A 142 -17.51 13.25 15.45
CA ALA A 142 -16.92 14.59 15.51
C ALA A 142 -16.25 15.00 14.17
N ALA A 143 -15.78 14.00 13.42
CA ALA A 143 -15.34 14.11 12.04
C ALA A 143 -16.15 13.11 11.22
N PRO A 144 -17.23 13.55 10.55
CA PRO A 144 -18.12 12.66 9.81
C PRO A 144 -17.37 11.84 8.76
N ALA A 145 -17.50 10.51 8.84
CA ALA A 145 -16.93 9.60 7.85
C ALA A 145 -17.83 9.45 6.62
N VAL A 146 -19.09 9.88 6.73
CA VAL A 146 -20.10 9.80 5.65
C VAL A 146 -20.91 11.08 5.55
N THR A 147 -21.47 11.31 4.36
CA THR A 147 -22.52 12.28 4.09
C THR A 147 -23.81 11.56 3.77
N ILE A 148 -24.97 12.17 4.07
CA ILE A 148 -26.28 11.55 3.87
C ILE A 148 -27.18 12.51 3.07
N ASP A 149 -27.75 12.01 2.00
CA ASP A 149 -28.67 12.76 1.13
C ASP A 149 -29.95 11.99 0.85
N PRO A 150 -31.14 12.59 1.08
CA PRO A 150 -31.36 13.87 1.72
C PRO A 150 -31.04 13.85 3.22
N SER A 151 -30.64 14.96 3.80
CA SER A 151 -30.42 15.09 5.26
C SER A 151 -31.73 15.14 6.05
N GLU A 152 -32.86 15.31 5.38
CA GLU A 152 -34.20 15.34 5.97
C GLU A 152 -35.26 14.89 4.95
N GLN A 153 -36.17 14.02 5.39
CA GLN A 153 -37.29 13.58 4.55
C GLN A 153 -38.53 13.28 5.36
N LYS A 154 -39.69 13.64 4.81
CA LYS A 154 -41.00 13.28 5.37
C LYS A 154 -41.40 11.90 4.87
N ILE A 155 -41.69 11.00 5.81
CA ILE A 155 -42.14 9.61 5.53
C ILE A 155 -43.60 9.47 5.95
N PRO A 156 -44.53 9.18 5.04
CA PRO A 156 -45.92 8.91 5.38
C PRO A 156 -46.09 7.71 6.32
N ALA A 157 -47.25 7.60 6.93
CA ALA A 157 -47.61 6.47 7.79
C ALA A 157 -47.49 5.13 7.04
N GLY A 158 -46.72 4.19 7.56
CA GLY A 158 -46.53 2.85 6.99
C GLY A 158 -45.61 2.78 5.77
N GLU A 159 -45.11 3.91 5.29
CA GLU A 159 -44.25 4.02 4.10
C GLU A 159 -42.78 4.06 4.47
N SER A 160 -41.92 3.91 3.48
CA SER A 160 -40.45 4.02 3.58
C SER A 160 -39.93 5.19 2.77
N ALA A 161 -38.70 5.61 3.14
CA ALA A 161 -37.93 6.57 2.35
C ALA A 161 -36.47 6.11 2.26
N THR A 162 -35.81 6.38 1.13
CA THR A 162 -34.42 6.05 0.88
C THR A 162 -33.55 7.26 1.16
N PHE A 163 -32.48 7.01 1.92
CA PHE A 163 -31.37 7.93 2.14
C PHE A 163 -30.12 7.36 1.48
N THR A 164 -29.39 8.18 0.77
CA THR A 164 -28.13 7.78 0.14
C THR A 164 -26.96 8.16 1.06
N VAL A 165 -26.19 7.16 1.45
CA VAL A 165 -25.00 7.35 2.30
C VAL A 165 -23.78 7.27 1.43
N THR A 166 -22.93 8.29 1.50
CA THR A 166 -21.70 8.42 0.70
C THR A 166 -20.51 8.62 1.61
N PRO A 167 -19.41 7.88 1.44
CA PRO A 167 -18.18 8.15 2.16
C PRO A 167 -17.73 9.61 2.01
N ALA A 168 -17.22 10.21 3.07
CA ALA A 168 -16.69 11.56 3.04
C ALA A 168 -15.49 11.66 2.10
N GLU A 169 -15.30 12.82 1.49
CA GLU A 169 -14.13 13.07 0.65
C GLU A 169 -12.84 13.14 1.48
N ASN A 170 -11.72 12.81 0.85
CA ASN A 170 -10.38 12.95 1.42
C ASN A 170 -10.10 12.10 2.68
N LEU A 171 -10.79 11.00 2.86
CA LEU A 171 -10.42 10.01 3.86
C LEU A 171 -9.07 9.36 3.50
N ALA A 172 -8.21 9.17 4.49
CA ALA A 172 -6.95 8.45 4.26
C ALA A 172 -7.23 6.98 3.89
N THR A 173 -6.49 6.48 2.92
CA THR A 173 -6.59 5.08 2.50
C THR A 173 -6.14 4.12 3.59
N ASP A 174 -6.63 2.88 3.55
CA ASP A 174 -6.30 1.79 4.49
C ASP A 174 -6.51 2.12 5.97
N THR A 175 -7.26 3.20 6.24
CA THR A 175 -7.58 3.65 7.59
C THR A 175 -9.06 3.42 7.85
N PRO A 176 -9.43 2.70 8.92
CA PRO A 176 -10.82 2.53 9.30
C PRO A 176 -11.37 3.80 9.96
N TYR A 177 -12.55 4.23 9.50
CA TYR A 177 -13.32 5.35 10.04
C TYR A 177 -14.65 4.84 10.56
N PRO A 178 -14.73 4.43 11.85
CA PRO A 178 -16.00 4.07 12.46
C PRO A 178 -16.84 5.33 12.72
N ASP A 179 -18.12 5.26 12.41
CA ASP A 179 -19.09 6.33 12.61
C ASP A 179 -20.47 5.73 12.89
N ASN A 180 -21.45 6.56 13.19
CA ASN A 180 -22.84 6.16 13.28
C ASN A 180 -23.73 7.17 12.55
N ILE A 181 -24.75 6.67 11.91
CA ILE A 181 -25.83 7.48 11.34
C ILE A 181 -27.00 7.48 12.32
N LEU A 182 -27.42 8.65 12.69
CA LEU A 182 -28.64 8.88 13.47
C LEU A 182 -29.78 9.27 12.52
N PHE A 183 -30.84 8.47 12.49
CA PHE A 183 -32.14 8.83 11.93
C PHE A 183 -33.10 9.16 13.08
N ALA A 184 -33.58 10.37 13.15
CA ALA A 184 -34.43 10.82 14.26
C ALA A 184 -35.68 11.55 13.73
N ASP A 185 -36.81 11.29 14.37
CA ASP A 185 -38.01 12.09 14.14
C ASP A 185 -37.81 13.50 14.74
N LYS A 186 -37.92 14.52 13.90
CA LYS A 186 -37.76 15.94 14.32
C LYS A 186 -38.73 16.37 15.42
N ASN A 187 -39.89 15.75 15.48
CA ASN A 187 -40.92 16.09 16.48
C ASN A 187 -40.86 15.23 17.73
N ASN A 188 -40.07 14.16 17.70
CA ASN A 188 -39.92 13.21 18.82
C ASN A 188 -38.52 12.63 18.83
N SER A 189 -37.61 13.22 19.57
CA SER A 189 -36.20 12.80 19.66
C SER A 189 -35.97 11.40 20.25
N ASP A 190 -36.99 10.82 20.89
CA ASP A 190 -36.93 9.46 21.41
C ASP A 190 -37.22 8.41 20.33
N ASN A 191 -37.92 8.80 19.24
CA ASN A 191 -38.16 8.00 18.07
C ASN A 191 -36.97 8.12 17.11
N LYS A 192 -35.96 7.28 17.32
CA LYS A 192 -34.69 7.32 16.60
C LYS A 192 -34.08 5.94 16.41
N ILE A 193 -33.26 5.83 15.36
CA ILE A 193 -32.44 4.65 15.07
C ILE A 193 -31.02 5.11 14.89
N ILE A 194 -30.08 4.30 15.35
CA ILE A 194 -28.64 4.48 15.13
C ILE A 194 -28.16 3.31 14.28
N VAL A 195 -27.53 3.61 13.16
CA VAL A 195 -26.93 2.62 12.25
C VAL A 195 -25.42 2.77 12.30
N PRO A 196 -24.67 1.74 12.74
CA PRO A 196 -23.24 1.75 12.70
C PRO A 196 -22.73 1.84 11.26
N VAL A 197 -21.63 2.55 11.06
CA VAL A 197 -20.96 2.67 9.77
C VAL A 197 -19.46 2.49 9.95
N ASN A 198 -18.84 1.77 9.04
CA ASN A 198 -17.40 1.67 8.96
C ASN A 198 -16.95 1.94 7.52
N VAL A 199 -16.10 2.95 7.34
CA VAL A 199 -15.52 3.28 6.03
C VAL A 199 -14.06 2.94 6.07
N THR A 200 -13.61 2.11 5.12
CA THR A 200 -12.19 1.80 4.91
C THR A 200 -11.94 1.79 3.40
N ILE A 201 -11.43 2.88 2.87
CA ILE A 201 -11.12 3.00 1.44
C ILE A 201 -9.74 2.39 1.21
N PRO A 202 -9.61 1.32 0.41
CA PRO A 202 -8.31 0.73 0.13
C PRO A 202 -7.43 1.70 -0.66
N ALA A 203 -6.11 1.62 -0.46
CA ALA A 203 -5.18 2.31 -1.33
C ALA A 203 -5.35 1.83 -2.78
N PRO A 204 -5.15 2.72 -3.77
CA PRO A 204 -5.14 2.31 -5.17
C PRO A 204 -4.15 1.16 -5.39
N ALA A 205 -4.56 0.19 -6.19
CA ALA A 205 -3.67 -0.89 -6.60
C ALA A 205 -2.56 -0.32 -7.47
N VAL A 206 -1.31 -0.48 -7.04
CA VAL A 206 -0.12 0.01 -7.75
C VAL A 206 0.94 -1.08 -7.73
N SER A 207 1.45 -1.43 -8.90
CA SER A 207 2.66 -2.23 -9.02
C SER A 207 3.88 -1.32 -9.08
N ASN A 208 4.95 -1.66 -8.39
CA ASN A 208 6.22 -0.93 -8.36
C ASN A 208 7.36 -1.93 -8.44
N VAL A 209 7.85 -2.18 -9.64
CA VAL A 209 8.90 -3.17 -9.86
C VAL A 209 10.26 -2.51 -9.81
N THR A 210 11.09 -2.96 -8.88
CA THR A 210 12.48 -2.55 -8.71
C THR A 210 13.42 -3.67 -9.17
N ARG A 211 14.71 -3.35 -9.34
CA ARG A 211 15.73 -4.29 -9.81
C ARG A 211 16.99 -4.24 -8.96
N ASP A 212 17.64 -5.40 -8.86
CA ASP A 212 18.95 -5.55 -8.22
C ASP A 212 19.85 -6.50 -9.04
N PRO A 213 21.07 -6.09 -9.45
CA PRO A 213 21.70 -4.78 -9.22
C PRO A 213 21.01 -3.65 -10.01
N LYS A 214 21.04 -2.44 -9.45
CA LYS A 214 20.34 -1.27 -9.99
C LYS A 214 20.86 -0.85 -11.38
N ASP A 215 22.17 -0.96 -11.60
CA ASP A 215 22.81 -0.53 -12.83
C ASP A 215 22.83 -1.62 -13.93
N GLY A 216 22.25 -2.80 -13.63
CA GLY A 216 22.25 -3.94 -14.55
C GLY A 216 23.52 -4.78 -14.48
N PRO A 217 23.65 -5.82 -15.35
CA PRO A 217 24.81 -6.68 -15.39
C PRO A 217 25.97 -6.00 -16.11
N ASP A 218 27.15 -6.00 -15.47
CA ASP A 218 28.41 -5.56 -16.06
C ASP A 218 29.32 -6.77 -16.21
N PHE A 219 29.59 -7.20 -17.43
CA PHE A 219 30.48 -8.31 -17.73
C PHE A 219 31.96 -7.92 -17.77
N GLY A 220 32.27 -6.67 -17.40
CA GLY A 220 33.63 -6.16 -17.31
C GLY A 220 34.34 -6.05 -18.65
N THR A 221 35.68 -6.10 -18.62
CA THR A 221 36.53 -5.97 -19.79
C THR A 221 37.10 -7.32 -20.19
N LEU A 222 36.94 -7.69 -21.43
CA LEU A 222 37.50 -8.88 -22.07
C LEU A 222 38.60 -8.47 -23.06
N VAL A 223 39.51 -9.35 -23.41
CA VAL A 223 40.54 -9.12 -24.41
C VAL A 223 40.09 -9.75 -25.73
N ASP A 224 40.29 -9.05 -26.85
CA ASP A 224 39.97 -9.58 -28.17
C ASP A 224 40.58 -10.98 -28.39
N GLY A 225 39.76 -11.87 -28.97
CA GLY A 225 40.12 -13.27 -29.11
C GLY A 225 39.85 -14.14 -27.87
N TYR A 226 39.14 -13.62 -26.86
CA TYR A 226 38.74 -14.46 -25.71
C TYR A 226 37.97 -15.69 -26.17
N THR A 227 38.21 -16.82 -25.52
CA THR A 227 37.62 -18.13 -25.86
C THR A 227 36.61 -18.65 -24.84
N GLU A 228 36.57 -18.02 -23.66
CA GLU A 228 35.64 -18.36 -22.60
C GLU A 228 34.62 -17.25 -22.41
N LEU A 229 33.35 -17.62 -22.34
CA LEU A 229 32.28 -16.67 -22.03
C LEU A 229 32.31 -16.26 -20.55
N PRO A 230 32.06 -14.99 -20.23
CA PRO A 230 31.83 -14.57 -18.86
C PRO A 230 30.67 -15.36 -18.23
N ALA A 231 30.77 -15.58 -16.93
CA ALA A 231 29.68 -16.24 -16.20
C ALA A 231 28.39 -15.44 -16.32
N PRO A 232 27.22 -16.12 -16.45
CA PRO A 232 25.93 -15.47 -16.46
C PRO A 232 25.72 -14.66 -15.18
N GLN A 233 25.08 -13.50 -15.31
CA GLN A 233 24.70 -12.66 -14.17
C GLN A 233 23.20 -12.70 -13.97
N THR A 234 22.78 -12.59 -12.71
CA THR A 234 21.37 -12.60 -12.31
C THR A 234 20.92 -11.21 -11.94
N ILE A 235 19.81 -10.79 -12.52
CA ILE A 235 19.07 -9.61 -12.09
C ILE A 235 17.83 -10.09 -11.35
N THR A 236 17.62 -9.58 -10.15
CA THR A 236 16.41 -9.83 -9.37
C THR A 236 15.43 -8.69 -9.59
N LEU A 237 14.21 -9.01 -9.98
CA LEU A 237 13.10 -8.05 -10.05
C LEU A 237 12.23 -8.27 -8.81
N THR A 238 11.91 -7.19 -8.12
CA THR A 238 11.07 -7.22 -6.91
C THR A 238 9.93 -6.24 -7.06
N ASN A 239 8.70 -6.70 -6.83
CA ASN A 239 7.55 -5.82 -6.77
C ASN A 239 7.39 -5.31 -5.33
N GLU A 240 7.59 -4.01 -5.13
CA GLU A 240 7.42 -3.30 -3.86
C GLU A 240 6.03 -2.64 -3.76
N GLY A 241 5.18 -2.83 -4.77
CA GLY A 241 3.82 -2.31 -4.80
C GLY A 241 2.85 -3.16 -3.98
N ASN A 242 1.58 -2.75 -3.99
CA ASN A 242 0.47 -3.45 -3.34
C ASN A 242 -0.44 -4.21 -4.32
N ALA A 243 -0.06 -4.26 -5.59
CA ALA A 243 -0.71 -5.03 -6.64
C ALA A 243 0.30 -5.87 -7.41
N ASP A 244 -0.13 -7.01 -7.87
CA ASP A 244 0.68 -7.89 -8.71
C ASP A 244 1.12 -7.18 -10.00
N ALA A 245 2.33 -7.46 -10.47
CA ALA A 245 2.83 -7.07 -11.79
C ALA A 245 3.07 -8.32 -12.64
N VAL A 246 2.37 -8.44 -13.75
CA VAL A 246 2.61 -9.51 -14.73
C VAL A 246 3.61 -8.99 -15.75
N LEU A 247 4.86 -9.46 -15.64
CA LEU A 247 5.93 -9.03 -16.54
C LEU A 247 5.98 -9.91 -17.80
N SER A 248 6.01 -9.28 -18.95
CA SER A 248 6.19 -9.92 -20.27
C SER A 248 7.60 -10.51 -20.42
N ASP A 249 7.85 -11.15 -21.54
CA ASP A 249 9.19 -11.53 -21.93
C ASP A 249 10.07 -10.27 -22.12
N ALA A 250 11.34 -10.39 -21.77
CA ALA A 250 12.31 -9.32 -21.92
C ALA A 250 12.54 -9.00 -23.40
N VAL A 251 12.61 -7.70 -23.69
CA VAL A 251 12.93 -7.20 -25.02
C VAL A 251 14.25 -6.44 -24.97
N SER A 252 15.19 -6.84 -25.85
CA SER A 252 16.45 -6.13 -26.05
C SER A 252 16.23 -4.95 -27.01
N SER A 253 16.83 -3.81 -26.71
CA SER A 253 16.70 -2.60 -27.54
C SER A 253 17.63 -2.56 -28.75
N THR A 254 18.69 -3.34 -28.76
CA THR A 254 19.54 -3.49 -29.94
C THR A 254 18.78 -4.29 -30.96
N GLY A 255 18.02 -3.58 -31.81
CA GLY A 255 17.24 -4.20 -32.87
C GLY A 255 18.12 -5.08 -33.77
N ALA A 256 17.49 -5.98 -34.49
CA ALA A 256 18.04 -7.04 -35.35
C ALA A 256 19.19 -6.67 -36.34
N ALA A 257 19.60 -5.40 -36.42
CA ALA A 257 20.66 -4.94 -37.30
C ALA A 257 22.07 -5.06 -36.71
N GLN A 258 22.24 -5.23 -35.40
CA GLN A 258 23.58 -5.29 -34.78
C GLN A 258 23.89 -6.62 -34.07
N GLY A 259 22.99 -7.58 -34.14
CA GLY A 259 23.16 -8.85 -33.40
C GLY A 259 22.92 -8.67 -31.92
N GLN A 260 22.23 -9.63 -31.35
CA GLN A 260 22.02 -9.71 -29.92
C GLN A 260 23.33 -10.13 -29.23
N TYR A 261 23.93 -9.25 -28.43
CA TYR A 261 25.16 -9.55 -27.72
C TYR A 261 24.92 -10.34 -26.42
N PHE A 262 23.70 -10.25 -25.89
CA PHE A 262 23.31 -10.85 -24.64
C PHE A 262 22.09 -11.75 -24.80
N ASP A 263 22.17 -12.94 -24.22
CA ASP A 263 21.04 -13.85 -24.07
C ASP A 263 20.35 -13.63 -22.73
N ILE A 264 19.03 -13.58 -22.76
CA ILE A 264 18.22 -13.40 -21.57
C ILE A 264 17.45 -14.68 -21.31
N THR A 265 17.67 -15.28 -20.14
CA THR A 265 16.84 -16.39 -19.67
C THR A 265 15.80 -15.83 -18.70
N TRP A 266 14.60 -15.67 -19.18
CA TRP A 266 13.43 -15.19 -18.43
C TRP A 266 12.19 -15.93 -18.92
N GLN A 267 11.27 -16.13 -18.04
CA GLN A 267 9.91 -16.57 -18.36
C GLN A 267 8.93 -15.57 -17.78
N ALA A 268 7.94 -15.16 -18.55
CA ALA A 268 6.88 -14.28 -18.09
C ALA A 268 6.26 -14.83 -16.80
N GLN A 269 6.15 -14.01 -15.80
CA GLN A 269 5.63 -14.41 -14.48
C GLN A 269 5.04 -13.20 -13.74
N THR A 270 4.20 -13.50 -12.77
CA THR A 270 3.69 -12.52 -11.80
C THR A 270 4.72 -12.32 -10.69
N VAL A 271 5.01 -11.09 -10.35
CA VAL A 271 5.88 -10.67 -9.25
C VAL A 271 5.15 -9.77 -8.27
#